data_e908843f0f7e5d456be42be98a20f177
#
_entry.id   e908843f0f7e5d456be42be98a20f177
#
_cell.length_a   1.000
_cell.length_b   1.000
_cell.length_c   1.000
_cell.angle_alpha   90.00
_cell.angle_beta   90.00
_cell.angle_gamma   90.00
#
_symmetry.space_group_name_H-M   'P 1'
#
loop_
_entity.id
_entity.type
_entity.pdbx_description
1 polymer ?
#
loop_
_entity_poly.entity_id
_entity_poly.type
_entity_poly.pdbx_seq_one_letter_code
_entity_poly.pdbx_strand_id
1 'polypeptide(L)'
;MTNREIAEARANEIDQKIIETVQSGKSFRVEAGAGAGKTFSLERVIEWLDKEKTTCFKRNGQNVACITYTNAAVEVIKKRLSSNSFIKPSTIHTFAWDLIKQFQSSLITVVGELQLLPQKSDGSGILIDINEVKQVSYSLGTRYIDDGILYLYHDDVIKLFVSFLDKPKFRLILSKKYPIVLIDEYQDSFKVIID
;
A
#
# COMPACT_ATOMS: atom_id res chain seq x y z
N MET A 1 19.84 -11.10 -35.84
CA MET A 1 19.20 -11.09 -34.52
C MET A 1 18.11 -12.14 -34.47
N THR A 2 18.12 -12.96 -33.49
CA THR A 2 17.07 -13.94 -33.26
C THR A 2 15.82 -13.24 -32.69
N ASN A 3 14.65 -13.87 -32.84
CA ASN A 3 13.40 -13.34 -32.22
C ASN A 3 13.53 -13.10 -30.70
N ARG A 4 14.37 -13.87 -30.02
CA ARG A 4 14.67 -13.72 -28.59
C ARG A 4 15.48 -12.45 -28.31
N GLU A 5 16.51 -12.19 -29.08
CA GLU A 5 17.34 -10.96 -28.94
C GLU A 5 16.53 -9.69 -29.19
N ILE A 6 15.59 -9.74 -30.14
CA ILE A 6 14.68 -8.62 -30.42
C ILE A 6 13.73 -8.38 -29.27
N ALA A 7 13.19 -9.46 -28.67
CA ALA A 7 12.30 -9.36 -27.51
C ALA A 7 13.02 -8.81 -26.26
N GLU A 8 14.25 -9.28 -26.00
CA GLU A 8 15.09 -8.78 -24.91
C GLU A 8 15.47 -7.31 -25.09
N ALA A 9 15.81 -6.88 -26.31
CA ALA A 9 16.11 -5.47 -26.60
C ALA A 9 14.90 -4.57 -26.36
N ARG A 10 13.70 -4.98 -26.77
CA ARG A 10 12.45 -4.23 -26.53
C ARG A 10 12.10 -4.15 -25.04
N ALA A 11 12.27 -5.25 -24.29
CA ALA A 11 12.05 -5.25 -22.85
C ALA A 11 12.99 -4.26 -22.15
N ASN A 12 14.27 -4.26 -22.51
CA ASN A 12 15.25 -3.32 -21.94
C ASN A 12 14.91 -1.85 -22.26
N GLU A 13 14.41 -1.57 -23.46
CA GLU A 13 13.97 -0.21 -23.83
C GLU A 13 12.77 0.25 -23.00
N ILE A 14 11.81 -0.64 -22.74
CA ILE A 14 10.65 -0.35 -21.89
C ILE A 14 11.09 -0.08 -20.45
N ASP A 15 11.95 -0.93 -19.89
CA ASP A 15 12.47 -0.77 -18.55
C ASP A 15 13.23 0.56 -18.37
N GLN A 16 14.02 0.94 -19.38
CA GLN A 16 14.73 2.22 -19.38
C GLN A 16 13.75 3.41 -19.37
N LYS A 17 12.69 3.37 -20.17
CA LYS A 17 11.63 4.39 -20.19
C LYS A 17 10.90 4.49 -18.85
N ILE A 18 10.65 3.35 -18.18
CA ILE A 18 10.04 3.32 -16.85
C ILE A 18 10.96 4.02 -15.86
N ILE A 19 12.25 3.68 -15.83
CA ILE A 19 13.24 4.28 -14.94
C ILE A 19 13.34 5.80 -15.17
N GLU A 20 13.41 6.26 -16.41
CA GLU A 20 13.43 7.69 -16.74
C GLU A 20 12.17 8.42 -16.27
N THR A 21 11.01 7.76 -16.37
CA THR A 21 9.75 8.33 -15.88
C THR A 21 9.73 8.44 -14.37
N VAL A 22 10.20 7.42 -13.64
CA VAL A 22 10.39 7.46 -12.19
C VAL A 22 11.34 8.59 -11.80
N GLN A 23 12.45 8.76 -12.50
CA GLN A 23 13.42 9.85 -12.27
C GLN A 23 12.81 11.24 -12.47
N SER A 24 11.93 11.38 -13.45
CA SER A 24 11.24 12.64 -13.72
C SER A 24 10.17 13.01 -12.70
N GLY A 25 9.86 12.12 -11.75
CA GLY A 25 8.82 12.32 -10.72
C GLY A 25 7.39 12.32 -11.25
N LYS A 26 7.18 11.78 -12.46
CA LYS A 26 5.85 11.70 -13.08
C LYS A 26 5.16 10.38 -12.72
N SER A 27 3.85 10.44 -12.49
CA SER A 27 3.02 9.23 -12.38
C SER A 27 2.81 8.61 -13.77
N PHE A 28 2.79 7.28 -13.83
CA PHE A 28 2.56 6.51 -15.05
C PHE A 28 1.88 5.18 -14.74
N ARG A 29 1.32 4.57 -15.78
CA ARG A 29 0.76 3.22 -15.72
C ARG A 29 1.37 2.38 -16.85
N VAL A 30 1.80 1.16 -16.54
CA VAL A 30 2.25 0.18 -17.52
C VAL A 30 1.11 -0.77 -17.81
N GLU A 31 0.64 -0.76 -19.04
CA GLU A 31 -0.37 -1.70 -19.53
C GLU A 31 0.31 -2.76 -20.40
N ALA A 32 0.11 -4.02 -20.05
CA ALA A 32 0.63 -5.13 -20.81
C ALA A 32 -0.24 -6.38 -20.60
N GLY A 33 -0.32 -7.22 -21.60
CA GLY A 33 -1.07 -8.47 -21.53
C GLY A 33 -0.57 -9.42 -20.42
N ALA A 34 -1.35 -10.44 -20.13
CA ALA A 34 -0.92 -11.50 -19.21
C ALA A 34 0.38 -12.16 -19.72
N GLY A 35 1.33 -12.40 -18.80
CA GLY A 35 2.63 -12.99 -19.16
C GLY A 35 3.61 -12.04 -19.89
N ALA A 36 3.28 -10.78 -20.09
CA ALA A 36 4.13 -9.82 -20.79
C ALA A 36 5.31 -9.26 -19.97
N GLY A 37 5.57 -9.83 -18.77
CA GLY A 37 6.74 -9.46 -17.97
C GLY A 37 6.55 -8.23 -17.07
N LYS A 38 5.32 -7.77 -16.76
CA LYS A 38 5.06 -6.63 -15.87
C LYS A 38 5.79 -6.74 -14.52
N THR A 39 5.67 -7.88 -13.87
CA THR A 39 6.35 -8.14 -12.59
C THR A 39 7.88 -8.11 -12.74
N PHE A 40 8.41 -8.58 -13.87
CA PHE A 40 9.84 -8.53 -14.15
C PHE A 40 10.32 -7.08 -14.32
N SER A 41 9.58 -6.23 -15.05
CA SER A 41 9.91 -4.80 -15.15
C SER A 41 9.83 -4.10 -13.80
N LEU A 42 8.83 -4.41 -12.96
CA LEU A 42 8.75 -3.91 -11.59
C LEU A 42 9.99 -4.30 -10.77
N GLU A 43 10.42 -5.56 -10.85
CA GLU A 43 11.61 -6.05 -10.17
C GLU A 43 12.86 -5.29 -10.59
N ARG A 44 13.05 -5.01 -11.87
CA ARG A 44 14.20 -4.24 -12.38
C ARG A 44 14.19 -2.79 -11.89
N VAL A 45 13.01 -2.16 -11.83
CA VAL A 45 12.87 -0.81 -11.23
C VAL A 45 13.24 -0.83 -9.76
N ILE A 46 12.81 -1.85 -9.02
CA ILE A 46 13.14 -2.04 -7.60
C ILE A 46 14.66 -2.21 -7.41
N GLU A 47 15.31 -3.05 -8.20
CA GLU A 47 16.76 -3.27 -8.16
C GLU A 47 17.53 -1.98 -8.47
N TRP A 48 17.09 -1.25 -9.50
CA TRP A 48 17.68 0.04 -9.83
C TRP A 48 17.52 1.06 -8.69
N LEU A 49 16.33 1.18 -8.10
CA LEU A 49 16.08 2.06 -6.95
C LEU A 49 16.99 1.69 -5.77
N ASP A 50 17.08 0.42 -5.42
CA ASP A 50 17.88 -0.06 -4.28
C ASP A 50 19.36 0.23 -4.49
N LYS A 51 19.85 0.16 -5.72
CA LYS A 51 21.24 0.45 -6.07
C LYS A 51 21.55 1.95 -6.11
N GLU A 52 20.74 2.73 -6.84
CA GLU A 52 21.11 4.10 -7.21
C GLU A 52 20.57 5.16 -6.22
N LYS A 53 19.48 4.86 -5.48
CA LYS A 53 18.79 5.84 -4.64
C LYS A 53 18.89 5.61 -3.14
N THR A 54 19.47 4.49 -2.70
CA THR A 54 19.55 4.10 -1.29
C THR A 54 20.08 5.21 -0.38
N THR A 55 21.20 5.82 -0.74
CA THR A 55 21.83 6.85 0.09
C THR A 55 20.95 8.08 0.26
N CYS A 56 20.31 8.54 -0.83
CA CYS A 56 19.44 9.72 -0.80
C CYS A 56 18.21 9.48 0.07
N PHE A 57 17.50 8.37 -0.15
CA PHE A 57 16.29 8.02 0.58
C PHE A 57 16.55 7.80 2.08
N LYS A 58 17.61 7.07 2.43
CA LYS A 58 18.00 6.86 3.84
C LYS A 58 18.33 8.17 4.54
N ARG A 59 19.10 9.04 3.91
CA ARG A 59 19.44 10.35 4.48
C ARG A 59 18.20 11.21 4.76
N ASN A 60 17.20 11.12 3.91
CA ASN A 60 15.96 11.89 4.05
C ASN A 60 14.90 11.19 4.93
N GLY A 61 15.17 9.99 5.46
CA GLY A 61 14.19 9.18 6.20
C GLY A 61 12.99 8.74 5.34
N GLN A 62 13.18 8.65 4.03
CA GLN A 62 12.15 8.31 3.04
C GLN A 62 12.18 6.83 2.68
N ASN A 63 11.05 6.32 2.25
CA ASN A 63 10.91 4.95 1.75
C ASN A 63 10.21 4.93 0.40
N VAL A 64 10.33 3.83 -0.31
CA VAL A 64 9.49 3.49 -1.47
C VAL A 64 8.48 2.45 -1.01
N ALA A 65 7.19 2.73 -1.20
CA ALA A 65 6.16 1.71 -1.02
C ALA A 65 6.12 0.82 -2.26
N CYS A 66 6.13 -0.49 -2.06
CA CYS A 66 5.90 -1.46 -3.13
C CYS A 66 4.70 -2.32 -2.75
N ILE A 67 3.56 -2.00 -3.35
CA ILE A 67 2.27 -2.59 -3.01
C ILE A 67 1.96 -3.72 -3.99
N THR A 68 1.68 -4.90 -3.44
CA THR A 68 1.28 -6.08 -4.20
C THR A 68 -0.06 -6.62 -3.69
N TYR A 69 -0.69 -7.48 -4.46
CA TYR A 69 -1.97 -8.06 -4.07
C TYR A 69 -1.85 -9.20 -3.05
N THR A 70 -0.78 -9.99 -3.09
CA THR A 70 -0.63 -11.21 -2.27
C THR A 70 0.61 -11.18 -1.38
N ASN A 71 0.52 -11.86 -0.24
CA ASN A 71 1.68 -12.07 0.64
C ASN A 71 2.79 -12.86 -0.05
N ALA A 72 2.45 -13.78 -0.97
CA ALA A 72 3.44 -14.53 -1.74
C ALA A 72 4.30 -13.59 -2.61
N ALA A 73 3.69 -12.62 -3.31
CA ALA A 73 4.41 -11.63 -4.08
C ALA A 73 5.27 -10.72 -3.18
N VAL A 74 4.77 -10.32 -2.01
CA VAL A 74 5.55 -9.58 -1.01
C VAL A 74 6.83 -10.33 -0.65
N GLU A 75 6.74 -11.63 -0.35
CA GLU A 75 7.90 -12.44 0.03
C GLU A 75 8.90 -12.65 -1.12
N VAL A 76 8.43 -12.75 -2.36
CA VAL A 76 9.32 -12.81 -3.55
C VAL A 76 10.14 -11.53 -3.65
N ILE A 77 9.50 -10.36 -3.52
CA ILE A 77 10.21 -9.07 -3.58
C ILE A 77 11.17 -8.92 -2.40
N LYS A 78 10.76 -9.24 -1.18
CA LYS A 78 11.63 -9.15 0.01
C LYS A 78 12.91 -9.94 -0.13
N LYS A 79 12.87 -11.14 -0.71
CA LYS A 79 14.05 -11.99 -0.92
C LYS A 79 15.11 -11.39 -1.84
N ARG A 80 14.72 -10.42 -2.67
CA ARG A 80 15.61 -9.74 -3.63
C ARG A 80 16.21 -8.46 -3.07
N LEU A 81 15.61 -7.92 -2.01
CA LEU A 81 16.06 -6.68 -1.39
C LEU A 81 17.18 -6.95 -0.38
N SER A 82 18.06 -5.98 -0.23
CA SER A 82 19.04 -5.97 0.87
C SER A 82 18.32 -5.87 2.22
N SER A 83 18.92 -6.41 3.28
CA SER A 83 18.35 -6.39 4.64
C SER A 83 18.03 -4.97 5.15
N ASN A 84 18.74 -3.98 4.65
CA ASN A 84 18.58 -2.56 5.00
C ASN A 84 17.91 -1.73 3.89
N SER A 85 17.15 -2.35 2.98
CA SER A 85 16.48 -1.64 1.90
C SER A 85 15.46 -0.63 2.44
N PHE A 86 15.41 0.53 1.80
CA PHE A 86 14.37 1.56 2.02
C PHE A 86 13.07 1.24 1.27
N ILE A 87 13.06 0.21 0.42
CA ILE A 87 11.88 -0.28 -0.27
C ILE A 87 11.08 -1.16 0.69
N LYS A 88 9.78 -0.89 0.81
CA LYS A 88 8.88 -1.55 1.76
C LYS A 88 7.77 -2.31 1.02
N PRO A 89 8.01 -3.59 0.68
CA PRO A 89 6.99 -4.43 0.08
C PRO A 89 5.91 -4.77 1.10
N SER A 90 4.66 -4.64 0.72
CA SER A 90 3.51 -4.99 1.56
C SER A 90 2.25 -5.20 0.72
N THR A 91 1.25 -5.85 1.29
CA THR A 91 -0.10 -5.80 0.71
C THR A 91 -0.73 -4.44 0.97
N ILE A 92 -1.75 -4.09 0.18
CA ILE A 92 -2.45 -2.80 0.34
C ILE A 92 -3.05 -2.63 1.75
N HIS A 93 -3.62 -3.68 2.33
CA HIS A 93 -4.19 -3.62 3.69
C HIS A 93 -3.11 -3.42 4.76
N THR A 94 -1.99 -4.14 4.65
CA THR A 94 -0.86 -3.97 5.56
C THR A 94 -0.29 -2.56 5.46
N PHE A 95 -0.10 -2.05 4.24
CA PHE A 95 0.38 -0.68 4.01
C PHE A 95 -0.55 0.36 4.62
N ALA A 96 -1.84 0.27 4.31
CA ALA A 96 -2.86 1.17 4.82
C ALA A 96 -2.90 1.17 6.35
N TRP A 97 -2.97 -0.02 6.96
CA TRP A 97 -3.01 -0.17 8.41
C TRP A 97 -1.76 0.38 9.10
N ASP A 98 -0.57 0.06 8.61
CA ASP A 98 0.69 0.55 9.18
C ASP A 98 0.82 2.07 9.16
N LEU A 99 0.16 2.73 8.22
CA LEU A 99 0.13 4.18 8.15
C LEU A 99 -0.85 4.81 9.14
N ILE A 100 -2.06 4.23 9.30
CA ILE A 100 -3.13 4.84 10.09
C ILE A 100 -3.16 4.40 11.55
N LYS A 101 -2.66 3.21 11.90
CA LYS A 101 -2.75 2.63 13.25
C LYS A 101 -2.21 3.51 14.38
N GLN A 102 -1.27 4.40 14.08
CA GLN A 102 -0.69 5.32 15.05
C GLN A 102 -1.60 6.50 15.42
N PHE A 103 -2.65 6.76 14.65
CA PHE A 103 -3.55 7.90 14.83
C PHE A 103 -4.83 7.48 15.56
N GLN A 104 -4.72 6.86 16.74
CA GLN A 104 -5.84 6.22 17.45
C GLN A 104 -7.04 7.14 17.69
N SER A 105 -6.83 8.36 18.18
CA SER A 105 -7.94 9.31 18.40
C SER A 105 -8.67 9.64 17.10
N SER A 106 -7.94 9.82 15.98
CA SER A 106 -8.56 10.06 14.68
C SER A 106 -9.26 8.82 14.13
N LEU A 107 -8.72 7.62 14.40
CA LEU A 107 -9.35 6.34 14.02
C LEU A 107 -10.70 6.17 14.70
N ILE A 108 -10.78 6.41 16.02
CA ILE A 108 -12.03 6.33 16.78
C ILE A 108 -13.07 7.30 16.19
N THR A 109 -12.68 8.55 15.90
CA THR A 109 -13.58 9.53 15.28
C THR A 109 -14.11 9.03 13.93
N VAL A 110 -13.21 8.58 13.03
CA VAL A 110 -13.60 8.12 11.68
C VAL A 110 -14.41 6.82 11.75
N VAL A 111 -14.15 5.93 12.69
CA VAL A 111 -14.98 4.73 12.94
C VAL A 111 -16.42 5.12 13.25
N GLY A 112 -16.62 6.15 14.08
CA GLY A 112 -17.96 6.69 14.39
C GLY A 112 -18.62 7.31 13.15
N GLU A 113 -17.91 8.14 12.40
CA GLU A 113 -18.39 8.78 11.16
C GLU A 113 -18.81 7.75 10.10
N LEU A 114 -18.05 6.69 9.94
CA LEU A 114 -18.31 5.61 8.97
C LEU A 114 -19.23 4.50 9.52
N GLN A 115 -19.72 4.63 10.74
CA GLN A 115 -20.60 3.64 11.41
C GLN A 115 -20.02 2.21 11.39
N LEU A 116 -18.73 2.08 11.67
CA LEU A 116 -18.01 0.79 11.65
C LEU A 116 -18.09 0.02 12.97
N LEU A 117 -18.98 0.39 13.88
CA LEU A 117 -19.21 -0.33 15.14
C LEU A 117 -19.94 -1.66 14.89
N PRO A 118 -19.66 -2.71 15.69
CA PRO A 118 -20.39 -3.96 15.61
C PRO A 118 -21.86 -3.76 15.97
N GLN A 119 -22.73 -4.40 15.21
CA GLN A 119 -24.17 -4.39 15.45
C GLN A 119 -24.55 -5.57 16.36
N LYS A 120 -25.65 -5.42 17.08
CA LYS A 120 -26.27 -6.51 17.83
C LYS A 120 -26.75 -7.60 16.85
N SER A 121 -26.68 -8.85 17.32
CA SER A 121 -27.04 -10.02 16.47
C SER A 121 -28.50 -10.02 16.02
N ASP A 122 -29.38 -9.34 16.74
CA ASP A 122 -30.81 -9.16 16.40
C ASP A 122 -31.08 -7.97 15.48
N GLY A 123 -30.05 -7.23 15.07
CA GLY A 123 -30.17 -6.04 14.23
C GLY A 123 -30.77 -4.82 14.92
N SER A 124 -31.03 -4.86 16.23
CA SER A 124 -31.73 -3.79 16.98
C SER A 124 -30.88 -2.53 17.24
N GLY A 125 -29.63 -2.50 16.77
CA GLY A 125 -28.75 -1.35 16.93
C GLY A 125 -27.28 -1.69 17.14
N ILE A 126 -26.51 -0.68 17.54
CA ILE A 126 -25.07 -0.79 17.81
C ILE A 126 -24.84 -1.50 19.14
N LEU A 127 -23.84 -2.37 19.19
CA LEU A 127 -23.51 -3.19 20.36
C LEU A 127 -22.91 -2.36 21.50
N ILE A 128 -22.19 -1.28 21.18
CA ILE A 128 -21.43 -0.46 22.13
C ILE A 128 -21.39 1.00 21.69
N ASP A 129 -21.34 1.92 22.65
CA ASP A 129 -21.12 3.33 22.39
C ASP A 129 -19.68 3.57 21.93
N ILE A 130 -19.50 4.46 20.94
CA ILE A 130 -18.15 4.84 20.45
C ILE A 130 -17.28 5.41 21.58
N ASN A 131 -17.87 6.02 22.60
CA ASN A 131 -17.16 6.57 23.76
C ASN A 131 -16.52 5.49 24.66
N GLU A 132 -16.93 4.25 24.53
CA GLU A 132 -16.35 3.10 25.23
C GLU A 132 -15.16 2.49 24.50
N VAL A 133 -14.94 2.88 23.24
CA VAL A 133 -13.80 2.42 22.43
C VAL A 133 -12.54 3.16 22.85
N LYS A 134 -11.61 2.44 23.46
CA LYS A 134 -10.30 2.96 23.90
C LYS A 134 -9.25 2.88 22.81
N GLN A 135 -9.35 1.87 21.96
CA GLN A 135 -8.38 1.56 20.92
C GLN A 135 -9.06 0.89 19.73
N VAL A 136 -8.53 1.16 18.53
CA VAL A 136 -8.90 0.46 17.29
C VAL A 136 -7.76 -0.46 16.90
N SER A 137 -8.09 -1.69 16.56
CA SER A 137 -7.18 -2.71 16.07
C SER A 137 -7.74 -3.34 14.79
N TYR A 138 -7.02 -4.27 14.20
CA TYR A 138 -7.38 -4.95 12.97
C TYR A 138 -7.23 -6.44 13.09
N SER A 139 -8.23 -7.18 12.63
CA SER A 139 -8.20 -8.64 12.55
C SER A 139 -8.72 -9.14 11.21
N LEU A 140 -8.41 -10.37 10.85
CA LEU A 140 -8.92 -10.99 9.61
C LEU A 140 -10.36 -11.51 9.75
N GLY A 141 -10.93 -11.46 10.98
CA GLY A 141 -12.28 -11.93 11.26
C GLY A 141 -13.36 -10.85 11.09
N THR A 142 -14.51 -11.09 11.67
CA THR A 142 -15.60 -10.11 11.76
C THR A 142 -15.28 -9.01 12.76
N ARG A 143 -16.02 -7.88 12.68
CA ARG A 143 -15.91 -6.82 13.69
C ARG A 143 -16.36 -7.35 15.05
N TYR A 144 -15.56 -7.10 16.08
CA TYR A 144 -15.90 -7.39 17.46
C TYR A 144 -15.20 -6.41 18.38
N ILE A 145 -15.61 -6.40 19.64
CA ILE A 145 -14.98 -5.58 20.67
C ILE A 145 -14.59 -6.47 21.85
N ASP A 146 -13.41 -6.20 22.40
CA ASP A 146 -12.88 -6.89 23.56
C ASP A 146 -12.09 -5.89 24.42
N ASP A 147 -12.43 -5.79 25.70
CA ASP A 147 -11.84 -4.86 26.69
C ASP A 147 -11.67 -3.41 26.20
N GLY A 148 -12.64 -2.90 25.43
CA GLY A 148 -12.61 -1.56 24.85
C GLY A 148 -11.72 -1.44 23.61
N ILE A 149 -11.19 -2.54 23.08
CA ILE A 149 -10.48 -2.59 21.80
C ILE A 149 -11.45 -3.02 20.72
N LEU A 150 -11.69 -2.14 19.75
CA LEU A 150 -12.47 -2.47 18.58
C LEU A 150 -11.58 -3.13 17.52
N TYR A 151 -11.88 -4.36 17.19
CA TYR A 151 -11.24 -5.09 16.09
C TYR A 151 -12.06 -4.92 14.81
N LEU A 152 -11.43 -4.34 13.80
CA LEU A 152 -12.03 -4.05 12.50
C LEU A 152 -11.88 -5.21 11.54
N TYR A 153 -12.83 -5.33 10.61
CA TYR A 153 -12.75 -6.25 9.49
C TYR A 153 -11.78 -5.76 8.41
N HIS A 154 -11.36 -6.67 7.55
CA HIS A 154 -10.37 -6.43 6.49
C HIS A 154 -10.72 -5.22 5.61
N ASP A 155 -11.94 -5.15 5.09
CA ASP A 155 -12.36 -4.07 4.19
C ASP A 155 -12.49 -2.71 4.88
N ASP A 156 -12.67 -2.70 6.21
CA ASP A 156 -12.80 -1.46 6.97
C ASP A 156 -11.48 -0.68 6.99
N VAL A 157 -10.34 -1.37 6.96
CA VAL A 157 -9.01 -0.75 6.91
C VAL A 157 -8.88 0.15 5.68
N ILE A 158 -9.39 -0.31 4.54
CA ILE A 158 -9.37 0.48 3.30
C ILE A 158 -10.27 1.70 3.39
N LYS A 159 -11.50 1.55 3.92
CA LYS A 159 -12.43 2.67 4.13
C LYS A 159 -11.83 3.75 5.02
N LEU A 160 -11.20 3.32 6.13
CA LEU A 160 -10.51 4.24 7.03
C LEU A 160 -9.33 4.92 6.31
N PHE A 161 -8.52 4.18 5.58
CA PHE A 161 -7.38 4.74 4.86
C PHE A 161 -7.81 5.80 3.85
N VAL A 162 -8.88 5.56 3.08
CA VAL A 162 -9.46 6.54 2.16
C VAL A 162 -9.89 7.80 2.91
N SER A 163 -10.62 7.67 4.03
CA SER A 163 -11.00 8.81 4.86
C SER A 163 -9.80 9.60 5.41
N PHE A 164 -8.68 8.92 5.68
CA PHE A 164 -7.44 9.59 6.05
C PHE A 164 -6.79 10.33 4.87
N LEU A 165 -6.89 9.78 3.65
CA LEU A 165 -6.40 10.45 2.43
C LEU A 165 -7.12 11.77 2.14
N ASP A 166 -8.36 11.96 2.60
CA ASP A 166 -9.07 13.24 2.51
C ASP A 166 -8.45 14.33 3.38
N LYS A 167 -7.63 13.96 4.39
CA LYS A 167 -7.00 14.91 5.31
C LYS A 167 -5.69 15.45 4.72
N PRO A 168 -5.56 16.77 4.44
CA PRO A 168 -4.37 17.35 3.80
C PRO A 168 -3.06 17.07 4.56
N LYS A 169 -3.11 17.09 5.89
CA LYS A 169 -1.93 16.80 6.74
C LYS A 169 -1.46 15.34 6.56
N PHE A 170 -2.40 14.41 6.45
CA PHE A 170 -2.06 13.00 6.24
C PHE A 170 -1.42 12.79 4.87
N ARG A 171 -1.99 13.38 3.81
CA ARG A 171 -1.37 13.34 2.47
C ARG A 171 0.06 13.90 2.46
N LEU A 172 0.30 15.00 3.19
CA LEU A 172 1.64 15.57 3.31
C LEU A 172 2.62 14.62 4.01
N ILE A 173 2.19 13.96 5.09
CA ILE A 173 3.01 12.96 5.79
C ILE A 173 3.31 11.78 4.85
N LEU A 174 2.30 11.29 4.16
CA LEU A 174 2.41 10.17 3.23
C LEU A 174 3.39 10.49 2.10
N SER A 175 3.23 11.62 1.41
CA SER A 175 4.08 12.03 0.30
C SER A 175 5.53 12.29 0.71
N LYS A 176 5.76 12.81 1.93
CA LYS A 176 7.12 12.97 2.46
C LYS A 176 7.76 11.64 2.81
N LYS A 177 7.01 10.71 3.40
CA LYS A 177 7.52 9.41 3.82
C LYS A 177 7.70 8.44 2.65
N TYR A 178 6.79 8.49 1.68
CA TYR A 178 6.77 7.63 0.51
C TYR A 178 6.65 8.45 -0.78
N PRO A 179 7.72 9.09 -1.25
CA PRO A 179 7.69 9.89 -2.48
C PRO A 179 7.51 9.06 -3.74
N ILE A 180 7.72 7.75 -3.65
CA ILE A 180 7.46 6.79 -4.73
C ILE A 180 6.58 5.67 -4.18
N VAL A 181 5.50 5.39 -4.89
CA VAL A 181 4.61 4.25 -4.64
C VAL A 181 4.54 3.43 -5.93
N LEU A 182 4.98 2.19 -5.85
CA LEU A 182 4.91 1.20 -6.92
C LEU A 182 3.76 0.25 -6.60
N ILE A 183 2.87 0.02 -7.55
CA ILE A 183 1.70 -0.86 -7.36
C ILE A 183 1.74 -1.93 -8.44
N ASP A 184 1.85 -3.19 -8.02
CA ASP A 184 1.68 -4.37 -8.87
C ASP A 184 0.21 -4.78 -8.90
N GLU A 185 -0.25 -5.33 -10.03
CA GLU A 185 -1.65 -5.74 -10.27
C GLU A 185 -2.66 -4.59 -9.97
N TYR A 186 -2.37 -3.43 -10.55
CA TYR A 186 -3.17 -2.21 -10.38
C TYR A 186 -4.67 -2.42 -10.67
N GLN A 187 -5.02 -3.27 -11.64
CA GLN A 187 -6.41 -3.58 -11.99
C GLN A 187 -7.18 -4.30 -10.88
N ASP A 188 -6.47 -5.02 -9.99
CA ASP A 188 -7.03 -5.76 -8.87
C ASP A 188 -7.03 -4.91 -7.58
N SER A 189 -6.42 -3.72 -7.63
CA SER A 189 -6.38 -2.77 -6.53
C SER A 189 -7.72 -2.03 -6.43
N PHE A 190 -8.14 -1.72 -5.22
CA PHE A 190 -9.39 -0.99 -5.00
C PHE A 190 -9.40 0.34 -5.76
N LYS A 191 -10.32 0.49 -6.71
CA LYS A 191 -10.50 1.66 -7.56
C LYS A 191 -10.57 2.97 -6.77
N VAL A 192 -11.15 2.91 -5.56
CA VAL A 192 -11.32 4.03 -4.63
C VAL A 192 -10.01 4.60 -4.06
N ILE A 193 -8.89 3.86 -4.13
CA ILE A 193 -7.59 4.33 -3.59
C ILE A 193 -6.75 5.01 -4.68
N ILE A 194 -7.14 4.80 -5.92
CA ILE A 194 -6.31 5.07 -7.09
C ILE A 194 -6.79 6.32 -7.83
N ASP A 195 -8.09 6.63 -7.77
CA ASP A 195 -8.73 7.85 -8.27
C ASP A 195 -8.57 9.01 -7.27
#